data_d470900a1ce748e53913d72c77e9adb3
#
_entry.id   d470900a1ce748e53913d72c77e9adb3
#
_cell.length_a   1.000
_cell.length_b   1.000
_cell.length_c   1.000
_cell.angle_alpha   90.00
_cell.angle_beta   90.00
_cell.angle_gamma   90.00
#
_symmetry.space_group_name_H-M   'P 1'
#
loop_
_entity.id
_entity.type
_entity.pdbx_description
1 polymer ?
#
loop_
_entity_poly.entity_id
_entity_poly.type
_entity_poly.pdbx_seq_one_letter_code
_entity_poly.pdbx_strand_id
1 'polypeptide(L)'
;DGMLAEMVNGDKAKFTVDGTVSINDATVIQADVQASNGIIHVIDKVLTPPVDIPATAQTTGVHNTLVNAVVQADLLATLQTAGPFTLFAPTDQAFTDAGIDLAALDTTEGNAALADILLYHVVPAEVPASAITDGMLAEMANGDKIKITADANGVSLGGATVTSADVVTSNGLIHVIDKVLTPPVDIPATAQTTGIHDSLVAAVIQAGLLTTLQGEGPFTVFAPTDQAFIDAGIDLAALDTTEGNAALSDILQYHVVPSE
;
A
#
# COMPACT_ATOMS: atom_id res chain seq x y z
N ASP A 1 19.40 16.42 5.79
CA ASP A 1 19.58 15.00 5.59
C ASP A 1 18.42 14.44 4.78
N GLY A 2 18.67 13.56 3.81
CA GLY A 2 17.63 12.98 2.96
C GLY A 2 17.05 13.92 1.89
N MET A 3 17.65 15.07 1.64
CA MET A 3 17.18 16.02 0.61
C MET A 3 17.32 15.42 -0.79
N LEU A 4 16.25 15.51 -1.58
CA LEU A 4 16.28 15.18 -3.02
C LEU A 4 16.52 16.44 -3.82
N ALA A 5 17.46 16.42 -4.75
CA ALA A 5 17.70 17.52 -5.69
C ALA A 5 17.60 17.01 -7.13
N GLU A 6 16.96 17.82 -7.98
CA GLU A 6 16.88 17.57 -9.41
C GLU A 6 18.19 17.93 -10.08
N MET A 7 18.71 17.02 -10.86
CA MET A 7 19.94 17.19 -11.64
C MET A 7 19.61 17.78 -13.02
N VAL A 8 20.61 18.27 -13.72
CA VAL A 8 20.44 18.94 -15.03
C VAL A 8 19.79 18.03 -16.08
N ASN A 9 19.95 16.72 -15.97
CA ASN A 9 19.30 15.74 -16.86
C ASN A 9 17.83 15.41 -16.46
N GLY A 10 17.31 16.03 -15.39
CA GLY A 10 15.95 15.80 -14.88
C GLY A 10 15.84 14.67 -13.87
N ASP A 11 16.88 13.84 -13.71
CA ASP A 11 16.90 12.81 -12.66
C ASP A 11 17.10 13.43 -11.28
N LYS A 12 16.80 12.68 -10.24
CA LYS A 12 17.03 13.11 -8.86
C LYS A 12 18.25 12.44 -8.24
N ALA A 13 18.89 13.14 -7.33
CA ALA A 13 19.93 12.60 -6.47
C ALA A 13 19.56 12.86 -5.00
N LYS A 14 19.82 11.89 -4.13
CA LYS A 14 19.61 11.99 -2.70
C LYS A 14 20.90 12.48 -2.02
N PHE A 15 20.75 13.52 -1.21
CA PHE A 15 21.81 14.03 -0.37
C PHE A 15 21.62 13.55 1.06
N THR A 16 22.69 12.96 1.63
CA THR A 16 22.67 12.48 3.00
C THR A 16 23.81 13.14 3.78
N VAL A 17 23.53 13.49 5.04
CA VAL A 17 24.50 14.08 5.96
C VAL A 17 24.53 13.21 7.23
N ASP A 18 25.55 12.36 7.32
CA ASP A 18 25.80 11.50 8.48
C ASP A 18 27.31 11.60 8.81
N GLY A 19 27.68 12.69 9.47
CA GLY A 19 29.09 13.01 9.73
C GLY A 19 29.92 13.39 8.49
N THR A 20 29.51 12.89 7.32
CA THR A 20 30.02 13.25 5.98
C THR A 20 28.84 13.58 5.07
N VAL A 21 29.09 14.36 4.00
CA VAL A 21 28.07 14.60 2.97
C VAL A 21 28.24 13.56 1.89
N SER A 22 27.14 12.92 1.49
CA SER A 22 27.13 12.01 0.36
C SER A 22 26.00 12.36 -0.62
N ILE A 23 26.18 11.98 -1.87
CA ILE A 23 25.22 12.10 -2.98
C ILE A 23 25.01 10.69 -3.52
N ASN A 24 23.78 10.14 -3.32
CA ASN A 24 23.54 8.72 -3.51
C ASN A 24 24.55 7.88 -2.74
N ASP A 25 25.41 7.12 -3.42
CA ASP A 25 26.46 6.28 -2.84
C ASP A 25 27.88 6.90 -2.92
N ALA A 26 28.01 8.12 -3.44
CA ALA A 26 29.28 8.84 -3.56
C ALA A 26 29.48 9.77 -2.34
N THR A 27 30.68 9.74 -1.73
CA THR A 27 31.03 10.59 -0.61
C THR A 27 31.73 11.86 -1.08
N VAL A 28 31.36 13.02 -0.53
CA VAL A 28 32.11 14.27 -0.76
C VAL A 28 33.39 14.25 0.04
N ILE A 29 34.52 14.12 -0.66
CA ILE A 29 35.88 14.06 -0.04
C ILE A 29 36.53 15.44 0.06
N GLN A 30 36.10 16.41 -0.72
CA GLN A 30 36.49 17.82 -0.61
C GLN A 30 35.32 18.69 -1.02
N ALA A 31 34.89 19.59 -0.14
CA ALA A 31 33.81 20.52 -0.36
C ALA A 31 34.31 21.93 -0.74
N ASP A 32 33.41 22.72 -1.34
CA ASP A 32 33.48 24.18 -1.49
C ASP A 32 34.71 24.69 -2.26
N VAL A 33 35.19 23.96 -3.26
CA VAL A 33 36.24 24.44 -4.16
C VAL A 33 35.65 25.52 -5.05
N GLN A 34 36.08 26.76 -4.85
CA GLN A 34 35.54 27.92 -5.53
C GLN A 34 35.98 27.98 -7.00
N ALA A 35 35.06 28.27 -7.90
CA ALA A 35 35.31 28.60 -9.31
C ALA A 35 34.65 29.96 -9.63
N SER A 36 35.01 30.58 -10.74
CA SER A 36 34.50 31.89 -11.11
C SER A 36 32.98 31.91 -11.40
N ASN A 37 32.38 30.76 -11.68
CA ASN A 37 30.98 30.59 -12.06
C ASN A 37 30.23 29.50 -11.26
N GLY A 38 30.81 29.04 -10.15
CA GLY A 38 30.17 28.01 -9.33
C GLY A 38 31.07 27.44 -8.25
N ILE A 39 30.67 26.34 -7.69
CA ILE A 39 31.34 25.58 -6.63
C ILE A 39 31.54 24.15 -7.12
N ILE A 40 32.67 23.55 -6.79
CA ILE A 40 33.00 22.16 -7.07
C ILE A 40 33.05 21.40 -5.73
N HIS A 41 32.31 20.30 -5.63
CA HIS A 41 32.48 19.29 -4.60
C HIS A 41 33.14 18.07 -5.22
N VAL A 42 34.27 17.66 -4.66
CA VAL A 42 35.00 16.47 -5.13
C VAL A 42 34.37 15.24 -4.47
N ILE A 43 34.01 14.25 -5.28
CA ILE A 43 33.39 13.00 -4.84
C ILE A 43 34.28 11.81 -5.17
N ASP A 44 34.12 10.73 -4.38
CA ASP A 44 34.93 9.51 -4.50
C ASP A 44 34.45 8.50 -5.54
N LYS A 45 33.25 8.72 -6.11
CA LYS A 45 32.64 7.85 -7.13
C LYS A 45 31.98 8.66 -8.25
N VAL A 46 31.87 8.06 -9.42
CA VAL A 46 31.07 8.61 -10.52
C VAL A 46 29.59 8.35 -10.22
N LEU A 47 28.78 9.41 -10.30
CA LEU A 47 27.33 9.28 -10.19
C LEU A 47 26.77 8.66 -11.47
N THR A 48 26.01 7.58 -11.33
CA THR A 48 25.28 6.96 -12.44
C THR A 48 23.81 7.37 -12.34
N PRO A 49 23.17 7.71 -13.47
CA PRO A 49 21.73 7.97 -13.49
C PRO A 49 20.95 6.79 -12.92
N PRO A 50 19.87 7.02 -12.18
CA PRO A 50 19.03 5.94 -11.65
C PRO A 50 18.32 5.20 -12.79
N VAL A 51 18.04 3.92 -12.56
CA VAL A 51 17.16 3.10 -13.42
C VAL A 51 15.73 3.11 -12.87
N ASP A 52 14.78 2.53 -13.61
CA ASP A 52 13.38 2.45 -13.17
C ASP A 52 13.18 1.62 -11.89
N ILE A 53 11.96 1.69 -11.34
CA ILE A 53 11.61 0.99 -10.08
C ILE A 53 11.90 -0.51 -10.16
N PRO A 54 11.42 -1.29 -11.16
CA PRO A 54 11.72 -2.72 -11.24
C PRO A 54 13.20 -3.04 -11.33
N ALA A 55 13.96 -2.31 -12.16
CA ALA A 55 15.39 -2.52 -12.31
C ALA A 55 16.15 -2.15 -11.02
N THR A 56 15.76 -1.09 -10.33
CA THR A 56 16.34 -0.72 -9.02
C THR A 56 16.07 -1.82 -8.00
N ALA A 57 14.83 -2.32 -7.90
CA ALA A 57 14.47 -3.39 -6.96
C ALA A 57 15.31 -4.66 -7.19
N GLN A 58 15.59 -5.03 -8.44
CA GLN A 58 16.47 -6.17 -8.78
C GLN A 58 17.88 -6.02 -8.23
N THR A 59 18.41 -4.80 -8.19
CA THR A 59 19.81 -4.58 -7.74
C THR A 59 19.98 -4.65 -6.21
N THR A 60 18.90 -4.59 -5.46
CA THR A 60 18.94 -4.57 -3.99
C THR A 60 19.30 -5.93 -3.37
N GLY A 61 19.00 -7.03 -4.07
CA GLY A 61 19.20 -8.39 -3.61
C GLY A 61 18.24 -8.87 -2.50
N VAL A 62 17.28 -8.03 -2.09
CA VAL A 62 16.31 -8.34 -1.03
C VAL A 62 14.85 -8.20 -1.48
N HIS A 63 14.62 -7.97 -2.78
CA HIS A 63 13.30 -7.82 -3.38
C HIS A 63 13.08 -8.79 -4.56
N ASN A 64 13.75 -9.95 -4.56
CA ASN A 64 13.63 -10.93 -5.64
C ASN A 64 12.20 -11.46 -5.78
N THR A 65 11.54 -11.72 -4.64
CA THR A 65 10.15 -12.19 -4.60
C THR A 65 9.20 -11.12 -5.15
N LEU A 66 9.40 -9.86 -4.78
CA LEU A 66 8.61 -8.74 -5.30
C LEU A 66 8.73 -8.62 -6.83
N VAL A 67 9.95 -8.70 -7.36
CA VAL A 67 10.18 -8.63 -8.81
C VAL A 67 9.51 -9.79 -9.54
N ASN A 68 9.62 -11.01 -9.00
CA ASN A 68 8.95 -12.18 -9.55
C ASN A 68 7.42 -12.04 -9.51
N ALA A 69 6.88 -11.51 -8.40
CA ALA A 69 5.45 -11.23 -8.25
C ALA A 69 4.96 -10.20 -9.29
N VAL A 70 5.71 -9.12 -9.50
CA VAL A 70 5.40 -8.09 -10.52
C VAL A 70 5.37 -8.68 -11.93
N VAL A 71 6.30 -9.58 -12.25
CA VAL A 71 6.33 -10.27 -13.56
C VAL A 71 5.14 -11.22 -13.68
N GLN A 72 4.85 -12.02 -12.66
CA GLN A 72 3.74 -12.98 -12.64
C GLN A 72 2.37 -12.29 -12.76
N ALA A 73 2.21 -11.12 -12.13
CA ALA A 73 0.98 -10.31 -12.17
C ALA A 73 0.87 -9.44 -13.45
N ASP A 74 1.80 -9.55 -14.40
CA ASP A 74 1.87 -8.75 -15.65
C ASP A 74 1.92 -7.21 -15.42
N LEU A 75 2.50 -6.78 -14.30
CA LEU A 75 2.63 -5.37 -13.93
C LEU A 75 3.96 -4.73 -14.32
N LEU A 76 4.90 -5.49 -14.88
CA LEU A 76 6.24 -5.00 -15.20
C LEU A 76 6.19 -3.81 -16.15
N ALA A 77 5.45 -3.90 -17.24
CA ALA A 77 5.33 -2.81 -18.22
C ALA A 77 4.70 -1.55 -17.60
N THR A 78 3.73 -1.72 -16.71
CA THR A 78 3.08 -0.60 -15.99
C THR A 78 4.08 0.15 -15.12
N LEU A 79 4.89 -0.58 -14.33
CA LEU A 79 5.87 0.02 -13.42
C LEU A 79 7.13 0.55 -14.14
N GLN A 80 7.31 0.26 -15.42
CA GLN A 80 8.36 0.82 -16.29
C GLN A 80 7.92 2.11 -17.00
N THR A 81 6.66 2.51 -16.88
CA THR A 81 6.20 3.79 -17.45
C THR A 81 6.81 5.00 -16.74
N ALA A 82 6.65 6.17 -17.34
CA ALA A 82 7.33 7.40 -16.90
C ALA A 82 6.97 7.92 -15.50
N GLY A 83 5.99 7.30 -14.78
CA GLY A 83 5.64 7.75 -13.43
C GLY A 83 5.07 9.17 -13.35
N PRO A 84 5.18 9.88 -12.22
CA PRO A 84 5.92 9.45 -11.03
C PRO A 84 5.17 8.41 -10.19
N PHE A 85 5.93 7.50 -9.57
CA PHE A 85 5.40 6.50 -8.65
C PHE A 85 6.13 6.53 -7.31
N THR A 86 5.46 6.10 -6.26
CA THR A 86 6.12 5.70 -5.01
C THR A 86 5.76 4.25 -4.72
N LEU A 87 6.76 3.38 -4.68
CA LEU A 87 6.60 1.98 -4.36
C LEU A 87 6.97 1.73 -2.90
N PHE A 88 6.06 1.21 -2.11
CA PHE A 88 6.35 0.61 -0.82
C PHE A 88 6.75 -0.85 -1.06
N ALA A 89 8.07 -1.11 -1.09
CA ALA A 89 8.64 -2.39 -1.50
C ALA A 89 8.84 -3.34 -0.33
N PRO A 90 8.04 -4.41 -0.19
CA PRO A 90 8.26 -5.43 0.82
C PRO A 90 9.48 -6.28 0.47
N THR A 91 10.27 -6.63 1.51
CA THR A 91 11.43 -7.51 1.36
C THR A 91 11.03 -8.96 1.09
N ASP A 92 11.96 -9.80 0.64
CA ASP A 92 11.75 -11.25 0.50
C ASP A 92 11.28 -11.89 1.81
N GLN A 93 11.79 -11.40 2.95
CA GLN A 93 11.36 -11.85 4.28
C GLN A 93 9.90 -11.48 4.55
N ALA A 94 9.46 -10.27 4.15
CA ALA A 94 8.07 -9.83 4.30
C ALA A 94 7.08 -10.75 3.56
N PHE A 95 7.43 -11.21 2.36
CA PHE A 95 6.64 -12.21 1.61
C PHE A 95 6.60 -13.56 2.32
N THR A 96 7.73 -14.00 2.88
CA THR A 96 7.82 -15.25 3.64
C THR A 96 6.95 -15.18 4.89
N ASP A 97 7.03 -14.09 5.65
CA ASP A 97 6.26 -13.88 6.88
C ASP A 97 4.75 -13.76 6.61
N ALA A 98 4.38 -13.23 5.44
CA ALA A 98 2.99 -13.17 4.98
C ALA A 98 2.45 -14.52 4.46
N GLY A 99 3.32 -15.54 4.30
CA GLY A 99 2.96 -16.85 3.78
C GLY A 99 2.52 -16.83 2.30
N ILE A 100 2.99 -15.85 1.53
CA ILE A 100 2.64 -15.72 0.11
C ILE A 100 3.51 -16.68 -0.71
N ASP A 101 2.87 -17.68 -1.27
CA ASP A 101 3.46 -18.65 -2.22
C ASP A 101 3.06 -18.29 -3.66
N LEU A 102 3.99 -17.70 -4.41
CA LEU A 102 3.74 -17.29 -5.79
C LEU A 102 3.36 -18.48 -6.68
N ALA A 103 3.91 -19.66 -6.43
CA ALA A 103 3.58 -20.83 -7.23
C ALA A 103 2.12 -21.30 -6.99
N ALA A 104 1.62 -21.17 -5.77
CA ALA A 104 0.23 -21.45 -5.44
C ALA A 104 -0.74 -20.43 -6.05
N LEU A 105 -0.28 -19.20 -6.29
CA LEU A 105 -1.04 -18.11 -6.90
C LEU A 105 -0.97 -18.10 -8.44
N ASP A 106 -0.23 -19.03 -9.08
CA ASP A 106 -0.09 -19.08 -10.54
C ASP A 106 -1.36 -19.65 -11.21
N THR A 107 -2.46 -18.95 -11.01
CA THR A 107 -3.78 -19.16 -11.62
C THR A 107 -4.33 -17.82 -12.08
N THR A 108 -5.36 -17.80 -12.91
CA THR A 108 -5.98 -16.55 -13.37
C THR A 108 -6.48 -15.70 -12.18
N GLU A 109 -7.19 -16.32 -11.24
CA GLU A 109 -7.73 -15.66 -10.06
C GLU A 109 -6.62 -15.25 -9.09
N GLY A 110 -5.61 -16.10 -8.89
CA GLY A 110 -4.46 -15.84 -8.04
C GLY A 110 -3.61 -14.69 -8.56
N ASN A 111 -3.36 -14.64 -9.87
CA ASN A 111 -2.62 -13.55 -10.50
C ASN A 111 -3.40 -12.23 -10.44
N ALA A 112 -4.73 -12.24 -10.53
CA ALA A 112 -5.56 -11.05 -10.36
C ALA A 112 -5.49 -10.54 -8.90
N ALA A 113 -5.58 -11.43 -7.91
CA ALA A 113 -5.43 -11.08 -6.49
C ALA A 113 -4.01 -10.57 -6.19
N LEU A 114 -3.00 -11.18 -6.78
CA LEU A 114 -1.61 -10.73 -6.65
C LEU A 114 -1.42 -9.34 -7.25
N ALA A 115 -2.03 -9.07 -8.41
CA ALA A 115 -1.99 -7.75 -9.04
C ALA A 115 -2.63 -6.68 -8.14
N ASP A 116 -3.76 -6.96 -7.52
CA ASP A 116 -4.43 -6.05 -6.58
C ASP A 116 -3.55 -5.76 -5.36
N ILE A 117 -2.96 -6.80 -4.75
CA ILE A 117 -2.00 -6.65 -3.65
C ILE A 117 -0.82 -5.78 -4.09
N LEU A 118 -0.22 -6.02 -5.25
CA LEU A 118 0.94 -5.26 -5.73
C LEU A 118 0.58 -3.80 -6.05
N LEU A 119 -0.59 -3.54 -6.64
CA LEU A 119 -1.06 -2.18 -6.87
C LEU A 119 -1.37 -1.44 -5.56
N TYR A 120 -1.76 -2.15 -4.50
CA TYR A 120 -1.91 -1.59 -3.15
C TYR A 120 -0.57 -1.23 -2.49
N HIS A 121 0.56 -1.54 -3.11
CA HIS A 121 1.89 -1.09 -2.70
C HIS A 121 2.39 0.14 -3.48
N VAL A 122 1.63 0.61 -4.46
CA VAL A 122 2.04 1.70 -5.35
C VAL A 122 1.15 2.92 -5.14
N VAL A 123 1.76 4.07 -4.91
CA VAL A 123 1.08 5.39 -4.99
C VAL A 123 1.40 5.99 -6.36
N PRO A 124 0.38 6.39 -7.17
CA PRO A 124 0.58 7.00 -8.49
C PRO A 124 1.00 8.49 -8.37
N ALA A 125 1.94 8.76 -7.50
CA ALA A 125 2.53 10.07 -7.24
C ALA A 125 3.90 9.89 -6.57
N GLU A 126 4.72 10.93 -6.62
CA GLU A 126 5.97 10.94 -5.86
C GLU A 126 5.72 11.47 -4.44
N VAL A 127 5.98 10.65 -3.44
CA VAL A 127 5.80 10.96 -2.02
C VAL A 127 7.13 10.75 -1.28
N PRO A 128 8.03 11.73 -1.24
CA PRO A 128 9.26 11.61 -0.45
C PRO A 128 8.94 11.56 1.05
N ALA A 129 9.81 10.93 1.82
CA ALA A 129 9.63 10.80 3.27
C ALA A 129 9.41 12.14 3.98
N SER A 130 10.02 13.22 3.46
CA SER A 130 9.86 14.59 3.97
C SER A 130 8.45 15.18 3.75
N ALA A 131 7.68 14.63 2.83
CA ALA A 131 6.29 15.05 2.56
C ALA A 131 5.27 14.22 3.34
N ILE A 132 5.69 13.11 3.95
CA ILE A 132 4.81 12.26 4.75
C ILE A 132 4.52 12.95 6.09
N THR A 133 3.24 13.12 6.40
CA THR A 133 2.76 13.65 7.68
C THR A 133 1.92 12.61 8.40
N ASP A 134 1.90 12.67 9.73
CA ASP A 134 1.08 11.75 10.53
C ASP A 134 -0.42 11.87 10.18
N GLY A 135 -1.05 10.70 9.97
CA GLY A 135 -2.45 10.62 9.59
C GLY A 135 -2.74 10.88 8.11
N MET A 136 -1.71 11.04 7.26
CA MET A 136 -1.87 11.19 5.81
C MET A 136 -2.60 9.98 5.24
N LEU A 137 -3.60 10.22 4.39
CA LEU A 137 -4.24 9.18 3.58
C LEU A 137 -3.63 9.19 2.19
N ALA A 138 -3.02 8.08 1.80
CA ALA A 138 -2.50 7.87 0.46
C ALA A 138 -3.49 7.03 -0.35
N GLU A 139 -3.81 7.47 -1.57
CA GLU A 139 -4.57 6.70 -2.54
C GLU A 139 -3.61 5.79 -3.30
N MET A 140 -3.88 4.49 -3.28
CA MET A 140 -3.04 3.49 -3.91
C MET A 140 -3.47 3.25 -5.36
N ALA A 141 -2.62 2.63 -6.16
CA ALA A 141 -2.88 2.42 -7.59
C ALA A 141 -4.05 1.46 -7.88
N ASN A 142 -4.48 0.66 -6.91
CA ASN A 142 -5.70 -0.15 -7.00
C ASN A 142 -6.98 0.65 -6.65
N GLY A 143 -6.86 1.92 -6.22
CA GLY A 143 -7.98 2.79 -5.84
C GLY A 143 -8.28 2.82 -4.34
N ASP A 144 -7.74 1.90 -3.57
CA ASP A 144 -7.89 1.89 -2.12
C ASP A 144 -7.07 2.99 -1.45
N LYS A 145 -7.41 3.29 -0.20
CA LYS A 145 -6.65 4.26 0.60
C LYS A 145 -5.99 3.58 1.79
N ILE A 146 -4.79 4.04 2.12
CA ILE A 146 -4.08 3.62 3.30
C ILE A 146 -3.71 4.82 4.16
N LYS A 147 -3.87 4.68 5.48
CA LYS A 147 -3.41 5.69 6.42
C LYS A 147 -1.94 5.48 6.72
N ILE A 148 -1.14 6.53 6.54
CA ILE A 148 0.26 6.56 6.91
C ILE A 148 0.39 7.21 8.29
N THR A 149 1.17 6.58 9.17
CA THR A 149 1.54 7.12 10.48
C THR A 149 3.01 7.55 10.43
N ALA A 150 3.29 8.77 10.89
CA ALA A 150 4.64 9.29 11.01
C ALA A 150 4.85 9.81 12.43
N ASP A 151 5.62 9.08 13.22
CA ASP A 151 5.89 9.40 14.62
C ASP A 151 7.39 9.32 14.94
N ALA A 152 7.73 9.37 16.23
CA ALA A 152 9.12 9.29 16.70
C ALA A 152 9.82 7.94 16.36
N ASN A 153 9.07 6.89 16.02
CA ASN A 153 9.58 5.57 15.64
C ASN A 153 9.81 5.45 14.12
N GLY A 154 9.37 6.44 13.36
CA GLY A 154 9.50 6.47 11.91
C GLY A 154 8.15 6.48 11.19
N VAL A 155 8.17 6.03 9.93
CA VAL A 155 6.98 5.95 9.07
C VAL A 155 6.46 4.51 9.05
N SER A 156 5.15 4.35 9.22
CA SER A 156 4.46 3.07 9.13
C SER A 156 3.12 3.20 8.39
N LEU A 157 2.68 2.11 7.77
CA LEU A 157 1.41 2.04 7.05
C LEU A 157 0.91 0.59 7.01
N GLY A 158 -0.37 0.35 7.26
CA GLY A 158 -0.97 -0.99 7.23
C GLY A 158 -0.27 -2.00 8.17
N GLY A 159 0.36 -1.54 9.25
CA GLY A 159 1.14 -2.36 10.17
C GLY A 159 2.55 -2.71 9.67
N ALA A 160 2.97 -2.24 8.50
CA ALA A 160 4.33 -2.31 8.01
C ALA A 160 5.13 -1.07 8.45
N THR A 161 6.44 -1.23 8.68
CA THR A 161 7.37 -0.14 9.01
C THR A 161 8.26 0.14 7.81
N VAL A 162 8.48 1.42 7.50
CA VAL A 162 9.47 1.82 6.49
C VAL A 162 10.87 1.69 7.09
N THR A 163 11.66 0.76 6.56
CA THR A 163 13.02 0.47 7.04
C THR A 163 14.10 1.25 6.28
N SER A 164 13.82 1.63 5.03
CA SER A 164 14.67 2.51 4.23
C SER A 164 13.78 3.36 3.33
N ALA A 165 13.95 4.68 3.38
CA ALA A 165 13.15 5.61 2.64
C ALA A 165 13.94 6.30 1.51
N ASP A 166 13.22 6.80 0.50
CA ASP A 166 13.73 7.64 -0.58
C ASP A 166 14.87 6.99 -1.38
N VAL A 167 14.69 5.72 -1.77
CA VAL A 167 15.55 5.11 -2.79
C VAL A 167 15.12 5.67 -4.15
N VAL A 168 15.99 6.47 -4.74
CA VAL A 168 15.69 7.21 -5.98
C VAL A 168 15.73 6.29 -7.19
N THR A 169 14.73 6.42 -8.06
CA THR A 169 14.65 5.74 -9.36
C THR A 169 14.39 6.77 -10.47
N SER A 170 14.51 6.37 -11.73
CA SER A 170 14.25 7.27 -12.87
C SER A 170 12.75 7.63 -13.04
N ASN A 171 11.85 6.85 -12.42
CA ASN A 171 10.42 7.05 -12.57
C ASN A 171 9.67 7.15 -11.21
N GLY A 172 10.40 7.40 -10.11
CA GLY A 172 9.80 7.60 -8.80
C GLY A 172 10.70 7.26 -7.62
N LEU A 173 10.10 6.85 -6.52
CA LEU A 173 10.76 6.52 -5.27
C LEU A 173 10.41 5.11 -4.80
N ILE A 174 11.33 4.46 -4.09
CA ILE A 174 11.06 3.22 -3.36
C ILE A 174 11.23 3.48 -1.87
N HIS A 175 10.24 3.09 -1.07
CA HIS A 175 10.34 2.95 0.38
C HIS A 175 10.31 1.46 0.72
N VAL A 176 11.37 0.96 1.33
CA VAL A 176 11.47 -0.45 1.74
C VAL A 176 10.65 -0.66 3.00
N ILE A 177 9.80 -1.68 3.02
CA ILE A 177 8.94 -2.03 4.15
C ILE A 177 9.18 -3.46 4.63
N ASP A 178 8.92 -3.69 5.92
CA ASP A 178 9.15 -4.97 6.59
C ASP A 178 7.98 -5.97 6.49
N LYS A 179 6.82 -5.54 5.93
CA LYS A 179 5.66 -6.40 5.73
C LYS A 179 4.98 -6.14 4.40
N VAL A 180 4.30 -7.16 3.88
CA VAL A 180 3.39 -7.00 2.72
C VAL A 180 2.12 -6.28 3.17
N LEU A 181 1.72 -5.27 2.43
CA LEU A 181 0.43 -4.59 2.62
C LEU A 181 -0.69 -5.45 2.04
N THR A 182 -1.77 -5.59 2.78
CA THR A 182 -2.97 -6.29 2.29
C THR A 182 -4.07 -5.28 2.04
N PRO A 183 -4.64 -5.23 0.82
CA PRO A 183 -5.80 -4.40 0.54
C PRO A 183 -6.93 -4.67 1.54
N PRO A 184 -7.69 -3.66 1.96
CA PRO A 184 -8.87 -3.88 2.78
C PRO A 184 -9.88 -4.72 1.98
N VAL A 185 -10.46 -5.72 2.62
CA VAL A 185 -11.56 -6.47 2.03
C VAL A 185 -12.86 -5.71 2.27
N ASP A 186 -13.92 -6.06 1.52
CA ASP A 186 -15.23 -5.45 1.65
C ASP A 186 -15.83 -5.55 3.08
N ILE A 187 -16.88 -4.78 3.36
CA ILE A 187 -17.51 -4.74 4.68
C ILE A 187 -18.00 -6.11 5.13
N PRO A 188 -18.71 -6.92 4.31
CA PRO A 188 -19.12 -8.27 4.67
C PRO A 188 -17.93 -9.19 5.01
N ALA A 189 -16.87 -9.19 4.20
CA ALA A 189 -15.70 -10.01 4.45
C ALA A 189 -14.93 -9.53 5.70
N THR A 190 -14.82 -8.22 5.92
CA THR A 190 -14.26 -7.67 7.17
C THR A 190 -15.06 -8.13 8.38
N ALA A 191 -16.41 -8.06 8.33
CA ALA A 191 -17.27 -8.49 9.43
C ALA A 191 -17.06 -9.98 9.79
N GLN A 192 -16.87 -10.86 8.80
CA GLN A 192 -16.56 -12.28 9.01
C GLN A 192 -15.27 -12.51 9.79
N THR A 193 -14.25 -11.68 9.60
CA THR A 193 -12.97 -11.85 10.30
C THR A 193 -13.00 -11.50 11.78
N THR A 194 -14.04 -10.79 12.22
CA THR A 194 -14.16 -10.32 13.62
C THR A 194 -14.57 -11.43 14.59
N GLY A 195 -15.26 -12.49 14.12
CA GLY A 195 -15.78 -13.60 14.92
C GLY A 195 -16.91 -13.24 15.89
N ILE A 196 -17.51 -12.05 15.72
CA ILE A 196 -18.62 -11.56 16.57
C ILE A 196 -19.78 -10.97 15.76
N HIS A 197 -19.76 -11.12 14.42
CA HIS A 197 -20.76 -10.60 13.50
C HIS A 197 -21.32 -11.68 12.56
N ASP A 198 -21.28 -12.95 12.94
CA ASP A 198 -21.76 -14.07 12.11
C ASP A 198 -23.24 -13.91 11.78
N SER A 199 -24.05 -13.49 12.78
CA SER A 199 -25.48 -13.21 12.60
C SER A 199 -25.74 -12.05 11.64
N LEU A 200 -24.92 -10.99 11.69
CA LEU A 200 -25.02 -9.86 10.76
C LEU A 200 -24.75 -10.30 9.32
N VAL A 201 -23.67 -11.06 9.11
CA VAL A 201 -23.31 -11.57 7.78
C VAL A 201 -24.39 -12.50 7.24
N ALA A 202 -24.91 -13.40 8.06
CA ALA A 202 -26.02 -14.28 7.68
C ALA A 202 -27.29 -13.46 7.31
N ALA A 203 -27.61 -12.44 8.11
CA ALA A 203 -28.73 -11.53 7.85
C ALA A 203 -28.58 -10.76 6.55
N VAL A 204 -27.39 -10.23 6.26
CA VAL A 204 -27.07 -9.52 5.01
C VAL A 204 -27.25 -10.43 3.79
N ILE A 205 -26.79 -11.68 3.87
CA ILE A 205 -26.98 -12.68 2.80
C ILE A 205 -28.45 -12.99 2.61
N GLN A 206 -29.18 -13.29 3.70
CA GLN A 206 -30.59 -13.63 3.68
C GLN A 206 -31.47 -12.48 3.13
N ALA A 207 -31.15 -11.23 3.49
CA ALA A 207 -31.82 -10.04 3.00
C ALA A 207 -31.45 -9.64 1.55
N GLY A 208 -30.52 -10.36 0.90
CA GLY A 208 -30.05 -10.07 -0.45
C GLY A 208 -29.24 -8.78 -0.58
N LEU A 209 -28.64 -8.29 0.51
CA LEU A 209 -27.86 -7.04 0.53
C LEU A 209 -26.36 -7.26 0.31
N LEU A 210 -25.91 -8.51 0.17
CA LEU A 210 -24.48 -8.85 0.05
C LEU A 210 -23.83 -8.08 -1.10
N THR A 211 -24.38 -8.18 -2.30
CA THR A 211 -23.83 -7.49 -3.48
C THR A 211 -23.87 -5.96 -3.39
N THR A 212 -24.83 -5.42 -2.64
CA THR A 212 -24.88 -3.96 -2.38
C THR A 212 -23.73 -3.51 -1.49
N LEU A 213 -23.43 -4.24 -0.42
CA LEU A 213 -22.33 -3.92 0.50
C LEU A 213 -20.95 -4.34 -0.01
N GLN A 214 -20.88 -5.15 -1.07
CA GLN A 214 -19.68 -5.46 -1.84
C GLN A 214 -19.43 -4.45 -2.97
N GLY A 215 -20.39 -3.57 -3.24
CA GLY A 215 -20.28 -2.55 -4.28
C GLY A 215 -19.39 -1.38 -3.87
N GLU A 216 -19.14 -0.49 -4.85
CA GLU A 216 -18.37 0.72 -4.63
C GLU A 216 -19.08 1.62 -3.61
N GLY A 217 -18.40 1.81 -2.44
CA GLY A 217 -18.85 2.73 -1.40
C GLY A 217 -18.74 4.20 -1.83
N PRO A 218 -18.61 5.13 -0.86
CA PRO A 218 -18.32 4.82 0.55
C PRO A 218 -19.56 4.42 1.35
N PHE A 219 -19.40 3.47 2.26
CA PHE A 219 -20.42 3.09 3.24
C PHE A 219 -19.87 3.16 4.66
N THR A 220 -20.69 3.65 5.59
CA THR A 220 -20.48 3.46 7.03
C THR A 220 -21.53 2.49 7.55
N VAL A 221 -21.11 1.38 8.14
CA VAL A 221 -22.00 0.36 8.71
C VAL A 221 -21.86 0.34 10.24
N PHE A 222 -22.98 0.55 10.93
CA PHE A 222 -23.07 0.32 12.37
C PHE A 222 -23.41 -1.15 12.61
N ALA A 223 -22.38 -1.97 12.78
CA ALA A 223 -22.46 -3.43 12.78
C ALA A 223 -22.91 -4.00 14.14
N PRO A 224 -24.12 -4.53 14.28
CA PRO A 224 -24.57 -5.20 15.50
C PRO A 224 -23.84 -6.54 15.68
N THR A 225 -23.44 -6.85 16.90
CA THR A 225 -22.82 -8.13 17.27
C THR A 225 -23.86 -9.27 17.31
N ASP A 226 -23.39 -10.52 17.34
CA ASP A 226 -24.26 -11.69 17.49
C ASP A 226 -25.11 -11.58 18.75
N GLN A 227 -24.54 -11.08 19.85
CA GLN A 227 -25.29 -10.87 21.09
C GLN A 227 -26.41 -9.83 20.91
N ALA A 228 -26.18 -8.77 20.12
CA ALA A 228 -27.22 -7.77 19.85
C ALA A 228 -28.42 -8.36 19.09
N PHE A 229 -28.20 -9.31 18.17
CA PHE A 229 -29.28 -10.05 17.49
C PHE A 229 -30.08 -10.91 18.49
N ILE A 230 -29.39 -11.60 19.42
CA ILE A 230 -30.04 -12.39 20.46
C ILE A 230 -30.88 -11.48 21.38
N ASP A 231 -30.30 -10.38 21.86
CA ASP A 231 -30.98 -9.45 22.77
C ASP A 231 -32.19 -8.77 22.13
N ALA A 232 -32.12 -8.53 20.81
CA ALA A 232 -33.25 -8.01 20.03
C ALA A 232 -34.30 -9.08 19.70
N GLY A 233 -34.05 -10.36 19.99
CA GLY A 233 -34.96 -11.46 19.67
C GLY A 233 -35.12 -11.72 18.17
N ILE A 234 -34.10 -11.36 17.36
CA ILE A 234 -34.12 -11.58 15.91
C ILE A 234 -33.74 -13.04 15.63
N ASP A 235 -34.72 -13.83 15.20
CA ASP A 235 -34.54 -15.21 14.73
C ASP A 235 -34.55 -15.23 13.20
N LEU A 236 -33.36 -15.37 12.60
CA LEU A 236 -33.19 -15.37 11.14
C LEU A 236 -33.95 -16.54 10.49
N ALA A 237 -34.03 -17.69 11.14
CA ALA A 237 -34.76 -18.84 10.59
C ALA A 237 -36.28 -18.58 10.57
N ALA A 238 -36.81 -17.89 11.58
CA ALA A 238 -38.21 -17.49 11.60
C ALA A 238 -38.54 -16.38 10.57
N LEU A 239 -37.55 -15.57 10.20
CA LEU A 239 -37.65 -14.52 9.20
C LEU A 239 -37.38 -14.99 7.75
N ASP A 240 -37.08 -16.26 7.53
CA ASP A 240 -36.82 -16.80 6.19
C ASP A 240 -38.14 -16.98 5.38
N THR A 241 -38.79 -15.87 5.18
CA THR A 241 -40.02 -15.70 4.34
C THR A 241 -39.86 -14.44 3.50
N THR A 242 -40.69 -14.28 2.47
CA THR A 242 -40.64 -13.07 1.60
C THR A 242 -40.84 -11.79 2.43
N GLU A 243 -41.83 -11.77 3.31
CA GLU A 243 -42.15 -10.62 4.15
C GLU A 243 -41.06 -10.42 5.24
N GLY A 244 -40.57 -11.52 5.83
CA GLY A 244 -39.51 -11.49 6.83
C GLY A 244 -38.18 -10.96 6.28
N ASN A 245 -37.79 -11.42 5.07
CA ASN A 245 -36.61 -10.95 4.38
C ASN A 245 -36.71 -9.46 3.98
N ALA A 246 -37.87 -8.99 3.60
CA ALA A 246 -38.11 -7.57 3.33
C ALA A 246 -37.97 -6.73 4.61
N ALA A 247 -38.57 -7.17 5.73
CA ALA A 247 -38.43 -6.49 7.01
C ALA A 247 -36.98 -6.50 7.51
N LEU A 248 -36.26 -7.62 7.35
CA LEU A 248 -34.85 -7.75 7.69
C LEU A 248 -33.99 -6.78 6.84
N SER A 249 -34.28 -6.68 5.55
CA SER A 249 -33.60 -5.74 4.63
C SER A 249 -33.77 -4.30 5.10
N ASP A 250 -34.98 -3.88 5.49
CA ASP A 250 -35.26 -2.54 5.98
C ASP A 250 -34.49 -2.24 7.28
N ILE A 251 -34.48 -3.18 8.21
CA ILE A 251 -33.70 -3.09 9.44
C ILE A 251 -32.21 -2.93 9.13
N LEU A 252 -31.63 -3.76 8.26
CA LEU A 252 -30.21 -3.73 7.92
C LEU A 252 -29.82 -2.44 7.21
N GLN A 253 -30.64 -1.95 6.28
CA GLN A 253 -30.41 -0.66 5.60
C GLN A 253 -30.40 0.52 6.58
N TYR A 254 -31.15 0.44 7.68
CA TYR A 254 -31.13 1.48 8.72
C TYR A 254 -29.78 1.52 9.50
N HIS A 255 -28.96 0.49 9.36
CA HIS A 255 -27.61 0.43 9.94
C HIS A 255 -26.53 0.93 8.97
N VAL A 256 -26.89 1.35 7.76
CA VAL A 256 -25.93 1.75 6.72
C VAL A 256 -26.12 3.22 6.36
N VAL A 257 -25.03 3.97 6.41
CA VAL A 257 -24.97 5.34 5.88
C VAL A 257 -24.20 5.31 4.56
N PRO A 258 -24.73 5.83 3.44
CA PRO A 258 -24.05 5.85 2.14
C PRO A 258 -23.04 7.02 2.06
N SER A 259 -22.15 7.10 3.04
CA SER A 259 -21.07 8.08 3.16
C SER A 259 -20.06 7.62 4.23
N GLU A 260 -18.83 8.17 4.17
CA GLU A 260 -17.85 8.04 5.24
C GLU A 260 -18.11 9.06 6.34
#